data_a9abe1e09925606185bc5b7e7c86b77a
#
_entry.id   a9abe1e09925606185bc5b7e7c86b77a
#
_cell.length_a   1.000
_cell.length_b   1.000
_cell.length_c   1.000
_cell.angle_alpha   90.00
_cell.angle_beta   90.00
_cell.angle_gamma   90.00
#
_symmetry.space_group_name_H-M   'P 1'
#
loop_
_entity.id
_entity.type
_entity.pdbx_description
1 polymer ?
#
loop_
_entity_poly.entity_id
_entity_poly.type
_entity_poly.pdbx_seq_one_letter_code
_entity_poly.pdbx_strand_id
1 'polypeptide(L)'
;IRYRLRSRGLGDVYKRQVISAMGVQACPLPTAILSNQTGYGSYFWDDYTDRMELIMDEWKKTGFTPDGVYTGFLGDARQVDLILKFVDMFCTEGTHILVDPVMGDRGETYKTYSETLCEKMRTLVREATVITPNLTEALLLLYGEEGMKERMKALSDMEETQLLKEIETSGRELTQRFGLEAIVITGVEVSGSDGRARMGNLVLEKEKADWCFSVKEGGSYSGTGDLLASVLSAGMVRGIPMKACVEKAVEFLGGAIHDAVEEGTDRNDGVCFEKYLGILTQI
;
A
#
# COMPACT_ATOMS: atom_id res chain seq x y z
N ILE A 1 -5.57 -20.51 -22.87
CA ILE A 1 -6.96 -20.61 -22.33
C ILE A 1 -6.88 -20.13 -20.89
N ARG A 2 -7.50 -18.98 -20.60
CA ARG A 2 -7.48 -18.35 -19.30
C ARG A 2 -8.72 -18.75 -18.52
N TYR A 3 -8.56 -19.52 -17.45
CA TYR A 3 -9.64 -19.78 -16.49
C TYR A 3 -9.76 -18.59 -15.55
N ARG A 4 -10.71 -17.69 -15.79
CA ARG A 4 -11.00 -16.58 -14.88
C ARG A 4 -12.16 -16.98 -13.96
N LEU A 5 -11.84 -17.43 -12.74
CA LEU A 5 -12.74 -17.29 -11.61
C LEU A 5 -12.60 -15.85 -11.13
N ARG A 6 -13.44 -14.94 -11.64
CA ARG A 6 -13.41 -13.54 -11.23
C ARG A 6 -14.09 -13.40 -9.87
N SER A 7 -13.34 -13.30 -8.79
CA SER A 7 -13.84 -12.67 -7.57
C SER A 7 -13.57 -11.17 -7.67
N ARG A 8 -14.51 -10.43 -8.22
CA ARG A 8 -14.47 -8.97 -8.24
C ARG A 8 -14.83 -8.48 -6.86
N GLY A 9 -13.94 -7.79 -6.14
CA GLY A 9 -14.31 -6.99 -5.00
C GLY A 9 -13.87 -7.44 -3.60
N LEU A 10 -13.00 -8.44 -3.48
CA LEU A 10 -12.37 -8.79 -2.21
C LEU A 10 -10.87 -8.48 -2.31
N GLY A 11 -10.47 -7.23 -2.00
CA GLY A 11 -9.07 -6.85 -1.86
C GLY A 11 -8.30 -7.83 -0.96
N ASP A 12 -8.95 -8.37 0.04
CA ASP A 12 -8.41 -9.40 0.93
C ASP A 12 -8.02 -10.71 0.22
N VAL A 13 -8.68 -11.09 -0.88
CA VAL A 13 -8.39 -12.37 -1.55
C VAL A 13 -7.00 -12.35 -2.16
N TYR A 14 -6.67 -11.35 -2.97
CA TYR A 14 -5.37 -11.29 -3.62
C TYR A 14 -4.24 -10.93 -2.63
N LYS A 15 -4.52 -10.09 -1.63
CA LYS A 15 -3.58 -9.83 -0.52
C LYS A 15 -3.20 -11.12 0.19
N ARG A 16 -4.17 -11.95 0.56
CA ARG A 16 -3.95 -13.27 1.16
C ARG A 16 -3.17 -14.21 0.25
N GLN A 17 -3.45 -14.20 -1.05
CA GLN A 17 -2.72 -15.05 -2.00
C GLN A 17 -1.23 -14.70 -2.03
N VAL A 18 -0.89 -13.40 -2.10
CA VAL A 18 0.49 -12.90 -2.08
C VAL A 18 1.18 -13.25 -0.75
N ILE A 19 0.55 -12.90 0.37
CA ILE A 19 1.10 -13.16 1.71
C ILE A 19 1.33 -14.67 1.90
N SER A 20 0.37 -15.52 1.50
CA SER A 20 0.48 -16.97 1.60
C SER A 20 1.56 -17.56 0.68
N ALA A 21 1.74 -17.01 -0.55
CA ALA A 21 2.81 -17.42 -1.45
C ALA A 21 4.20 -17.16 -0.85
N MET A 22 4.31 -16.16 0.02
CA MET A 22 5.52 -15.87 0.79
C MET A 22 5.63 -16.67 2.10
N GLY A 23 4.77 -17.68 2.33
CA GLY A 23 4.84 -18.57 3.49
C GLY A 23 4.30 -17.97 4.80
N VAL A 24 3.54 -16.87 4.74
CA VAL A 24 2.93 -16.21 5.90
C VAL A 24 1.42 -16.45 5.91
N GLN A 25 0.86 -16.78 7.07
CA GLN A 25 -0.58 -16.93 7.24
C GLN A 25 -1.24 -15.57 7.40
N ALA A 26 -2.25 -15.27 6.58
CA ALA A 26 -3.04 -14.04 6.68
C ALA A 26 -4.41 -14.30 7.31
N CYS A 27 -4.74 -13.51 8.35
CA CYS A 27 -6.03 -13.51 9.04
C CYS A 27 -6.72 -12.15 8.81
N PRO A 28 -7.71 -12.04 7.89
CA PRO A 28 -8.31 -10.77 7.55
C PRO A 28 -9.29 -10.29 8.61
N LEU A 29 -9.18 -9.00 8.97
CA LEU A 29 -10.22 -8.23 9.67
C LEU A 29 -10.93 -7.34 8.63
N PRO A 30 -12.12 -7.70 8.15
CA PRO A 30 -12.80 -6.94 7.11
C PRO A 30 -13.21 -5.55 7.59
N THR A 31 -12.93 -4.52 6.80
CA THR A 31 -13.39 -3.14 7.00
C THR A 31 -14.63 -2.84 6.16
N ALA A 32 -14.72 -3.43 4.97
CA ALA A 32 -15.85 -3.37 4.07
C ALA A 32 -15.87 -4.59 3.15
N ILE A 33 -17.06 -4.96 2.65
CA ILE A 33 -17.23 -5.92 1.55
C ILE A 33 -17.77 -5.18 0.34
N LEU A 34 -17.04 -5.23 -0.76
CA LEU A 34 -17.41 -4.60 -2.01
C LEU A 34 -17.68 -5.66 -3.09
N SER A 35 -18.69 -5.44 -3.92
CA SER A 35 -18.94 -6.31 -5.08
C SER A 35 -17.83 -6.20 -6.14
N ASN A 36 -17.20 -5.03 -6.24
CA ASN A 36 -16.11 -4.66 -7.12
C ASN A 36 -15.46 -3.37 -6.63
N GLN A 37 -14.28 -3.04 -7.10
CA GLN A 37 -13.56 -1.87 -6.64
C GLN A 37 -14.29 -0.54 -7.03
N THR A 38 -14.02 0.53 -6.28
CA THR A 38 -14.77 1.80 -6.34
C THR A 38 -14.56 2.62 -7.62
N GLY A 39 -13.63 2.27 -8.50
CA GLY A 39 -13.41 2.88 -9.81
C GLY A 39 -14.41 2.44 -10.88
N TYR A 40 -15.21 1.40 -10.61
CA TYR A 40 -16.33 1.06 -11.48
C TYR A 40 -17.47 2.07 -11.32
N GLY A 41 -18.27 2.25 -12.38
CA GLY A 41 -19.42 3.19 -12.35
C GLY A 41 -20.53 2.79 -11.37
N SER A 42 -20.56 1.53 -10.91
CA SER A 42 -21.50 1.02 -9.91
C SER A 42 -20.86 -0.10 -9.12
N TYR A 43 -21.09 -0.13 -7.81
CA TYR A 43 -20.64 -1.17 -6.90
C TYR A 43 -21.58 -1.25 -5.69
N PHE A 44 -21.68 -2.42 -5.09
CA PHE A 44 -22.29 -2.61 -3.79
C PHE A 44 -21.23 -2.48 -2.70
N TRP A 45 -21.58 -1.84 -1.61
CA TRP A 45 -20.74 -1.62 -0.44
C TRP A 45 -21.51 -2.05 0.82
N ASP A 46 -20.95 -3.00 1.57
CA ASP A 46 -21.39 -3.35 2.92
C ASP A 46 -20.30 -2.93 3.91
N ASP A 47 -20.59 -1.94 4.75
CA ASP A 47 -19.69 -1.43 5.77
C ASP A 47 -19.63 -2.41 6.95
N TYR A 48 -18.41 -2.81 7.31
CA TYR A 48 -18.16 -3.76 8.37
C TYR A 48 -17.76 -3.12 9.71
N THR A 49 -17.75 -1.80 9.81
CA THR A 49 -17.30 -1.05 11.00
C THR A 49 -17.90 -1.62 12.29
N ASP A 50 -19.23 -1.79 12.34
CA ASP A 50 -19.93 -2.28 13.54
C ASP A 50 -19.69 -3.77 13.84
N ARG A 51 -19.08 -4.51 12.91
CA ARG A 51 -18.76 -5.95 13.05
C ARG A 51 -17.31 -6.20 13.42
N MET A 52 -16.42 -5.21 13.25
CA MET A 52 -14.98 -5.37 13.52
C MET A 52 -14.76 -5.73 15.01
N GLU A 53 -15.40 -5.03 15.95
CA GLU A 53 -15.24 -5.33 17.37
C GLU A 53 -15.73 -6.73 17.73
N LEU A 54 -16.81 -7.23 17.12
CA LEU A 54 -17.31 -8.58 17.37
C LEU A 54 -16.28 -9.64 16.97
N ILE A 55 -15.59 -9.43 15.85
CA ILE A 55 -14.50 -10.31 15.38
C ILE A 55 -13.32 -10.24 16.34
N MET A 56 -12.92 -9.04 16.76
CA MET A 56 -11.83 -8.82 17.71
C MET A 56 -12.10 -9.47 19.04
N ASP A 57 -13.32 -9.40 19.55
CA ASP A 57 -13.75 -10.03 20.80
C ASP A 57 -13.63 -11.57 20.73
N GLU A 58 -13.98 -12.19 19.59
CA GLU A 58 -13.78 -13.63 19.41
C GLU A 58 -12.29 -14.00 19.33
N TRP A 59 -11.48 -13.20 18.66
CA TRP A 59 -10.04 -13.42 18.60
C TRP A 59 -9.36 -13.28 19.97
N LYS A 60 -9.83 -12.34 20.79
CA LYS A 60 -9.36 -12.20 22.18
C LYS A 60 -9.62 -13.45 23.01
N LYS A 61 -10.79 -14.08 22.86
CA LYS A 61 -11.15 -15.33 23.57
C LYS A 61 -10.22 -16.50 23.18
N THR A 62 -9.69 -16.49 21.95
CA THR A 62 -8.80 -17.55 21.46
C THR A 62 -7.31 -17.26 21.71
N GLY A 63 -6.98 -16.10 22.30
CA GLY A 63 -5.58 -15.73 22.58
C GLY A 63 -4.80 -15.38 21.30
N PHE A 64 -5.48 -14.80 20.30
CA PHE A 64 -4.83 -14.40 19.05
C PHE A 64 -3.72 -13.37 19.28
N THR A 65 -2.55 -13.60 18.70
CA THR A 65 -1.39 -12.70 18.72
C THR A 65 -0.75 -12.69 17.35
N PRO A 66 -0.75 -11.54 16.61
CA PRO A 66 -0.14 -11.46 15.30
C PRO A 66 1.37 -11.16 15.40
N ASP A 67 2.17 -11.74 14.50
CA ASP A 67 3.57 -11.34 14.29
C ASP A 67 3.65 -10.01 13.50
N GLY A 68 2.62 -9.72 12.70
CA GLY A 68 2.51 -8.47 11.95
C GLY A 68 1.08 -8.08 11.65
N VAL A 69 0.89 -6.78 11.41
CA VAL A 69 -0.38 -6.16 11.01
C VAL A 69 -0.15 -5.41 9.71
N TYR A 70 -1.05 -5.58 8.75
CA TYR A 70 -1.09 -4.77 7.55
C TYR A 70 -2.45 -4.09 7.45
N THR A 71 -2.47 -2.75 7.44
CA THR A 71 -3.66 -1.96 7.20
C THR A 71 -3.62 -1.36 5.80
N GLY A 72 -4.71 -1.51 5.05
CA GLY A 72 -4.90 -0.88 3.76
C GLY A 72 -6.09 0.07 3.79
N PHE A 73 -7.01 -0.07 2.84
CA PHE A 73 -8.17 0.79 2.71
C PHE A 73 -9.06 0.80 3.97
N LEU A 74 -9.33 2.00 4.48
CA LEU A 74 -10.27 2.28 5.56
C LEU A 74 -11.38 3.21 5.04
N GLY A 75 -12.64 2.87 5.31
CA GLY A 75 -13.80 3.57 4.77
C GLY A 75 -14.10 4.89 5.47
N ASP A 76 -13.78 4.99 6.75
CA ASP A 76 -13.98 6.20 7.55
C ASP A 76 -13.03 6.29 8.78
N ALA A 77 -13.09 7.43 9.47
CA ALA A 77 -12.25 7.71 10.63
C ALA A 77 -12.52 6.79 11.84
N ARG A 78 -13.74 6.22 11.99
CA ARG A 78 -14.05 5.28 13.07
C ARG A 78 -13.30 3.97 12.92
N GLN A 79 -13.08 3.53 11.66
CA GLN A 79 -12.29 2.33 11.41
C GLN A 79 -10.83 2.51 11.86
N VAL A 80 -10.28 3.72 11.74
CA VAL A 80 -8.94 4.01 12.27
C VAL A 80 -8.92 3.83 13.80
N ASP A 81 -9.93 4.33 14.52
CA ASP A 81 -10.04 4.14 15.97
C ASP A 81 -10.12 2.65 16.35
N LEU A 82 -10.85 1.86 15.56
CA LEU A 82 -10.95 0.40 15.76
C LEU A 82 -9.61 -0.31 15.49
N ILE A 83 -8.84 0.12 14.50
CA ILE A 83 -7.50 -0.43 14.25
C ILE A 83 -6.54 -0.03 15.38
N LEU A 84 -6.59 1.20 15.89
CA LEU A 84 -5.80 1.59 17.07
C LEU A 84 -6.15 0.74 18.29
N LYS A 85 -7.45 0.48 18.51
CA LYS A 85 -7.91 -0.46 19.55
C LYS A 85 -7.39 -1.89 19.31
N PHE A 86 -7.35 -2.34 18.05
CA PHE A 86 -6.78 -3.63 17.68
C PHE A 86 -5.29 -3.69 18.05
N VAL A 87 -4.53 -2.65 17.72
CA VAL A 87 -3.09 -2.56 18.06
C VAL A 87 -2.90 -2.67 19.57
N ASP A 88 -3.65 -1.91 20.36
CA ASP A 88 -3.58 -1.95 21.83
C ASP A 88 -3.94 -3.34 22.40
N MET A 89 -4.91 -4.03 21.79
CA MET A 89 -5.40 -5.32 22.29
C MET A 89 -4.51 -6.52 21.94
N PHE A 90 -3.85 -6.52 20.77
CA PHE A 90 -3.24 -7.71 20.19
C PHE A 90 -1.77 -7.58 19.86
N CYS A 91 -1.24 -6.34 19.70
CA CYS A 91 0.16 -6.14 19.34
C CYS A 91 1.06 -6.07 20.58
N THR A 92 2.31 -6.47 20.39
CA THR A 92 3.39 -6.40 21.38
C THR A 92 4.58 -5.64 20.79
N GLU A 93 5.63 -5.37 21.56
CA GLU A 93 6.86 -4.72 21.06
C GLU A 93 7.49 -5.43 19.84
N GLY A 94 7.25 -6.76 19.68
CA GLY A 94 7.76 -7.53 18.55
C GLY A 94 6.80 -7.58 17.35
N THR A 95 5.62 -6.98 17.43
CA THR A 95 4.66 -6.98 16.33
C THR A 95 5.01 -5.91 15.30
N HIS A 96 5.25 -6.32 14.06
CA HIS A 96 5.50 -5.39 12.97
C HIS A 96 4.20 -4.80 12.43
N ILE A 97 4.13 -3.49 12.25
CA ILE A 97 2.93 -2.79 11.75
C ILE A 97 3.26 -2.08 10.45
N LEU A 98 2.64 -2.51 9.34
CA LEU A 98 2.69 -1.85 8.06
C LEU A 98 1.38 -1.10 7.82
N VAL A 99 1.48 0.21 7.62
CA VAL A 99 0.34 1.06 7.25
C VAL A 99 0.47 1.52 5.80
N ASP A 100 -0.48 1.12 4.98
CA ASP A 100 -0.71 1.68 3.64
C ASP A 100 -1.78 2.78 3.78
N PRO A 101 -1.37 4.07 3.76
CA PRO A 101 -2.26 5.16 4.15
C PRO A 101 -3.16 5.63 3.00
N VAL A 102 -4.03 4.74 2.54
CA VAL A 102 -4.88 4.90 1.35
C VAL A 102 -5.81 6.11 1.48
N MET A 103 -5.42 7.25 0.86
CA MET A 103 -6.17 8.51 0.91
C MET A 103 -6.32 9.20 -0.44
N GLY A 104 -5.46 8.93 -1.41
CA GLY A 104 -5.47 9.60 -2.70
C GLY A 104 -4.39 9.09 -3.65
N ASP A 105 -4.40 9.55 -4.88
CA ASP A 105 -3.39 9.23 -5.91
C ASP A 105 -3.30 10.35 -6.94
N ARG A 106 -2.10 10.56 -7.54
CA ARG A 106 -1.85 11.54 -8.63
C ARG A 106 -2.30 12.96 -8.33
N GLY A 107 -2.09 13.41 -7.09
CA GLY A 107 -2.45 14.76 -6.66
C GLY A 107 -3.93 14.97 -6.33
N GLU A 108 -4.74 13.89 -6.36
CA GLU A 108 -6.17 13.94 -6.06
C GLU A 108 -6.50 13.05 -4.87
N THR A 109 -7.41 13.50 -4.02
CA THR A 109 -7.94 12.71 -2.90
C THR A 109 -9.06 11.77 -3.36
N TYR A 110 -9.17 10.61 -2.71
CA TYR A 110 -10.28 9.69 -2.98
C TYR A 110 -11.60 10.23 -2.40
N LYS A 111 -12.74 9.74 -2.91
CA LYS A 111 -14.09 10.13 -2.46
C LYS A 111 -14.34 9.88 -0.97
N THR A 112 -13.61 8.96 -0.38
CA THR A 112 -13.66 8.62 1.05
C THR A 112 -12.78 9.51 1.91
N TYR A 113 -11.95 10.36 1.30
CA TYR A 113 -11.08 11.28 2.02
C TYR A 113 -11.88 12.31 2.81
N SER A 114 -11.36 12.66 3.99
CA SER A 114 -11.74 13.84 4.76
C SER A 114 -10.53 14.28 5.60
N GLU A 115 -10.50 15.54 6.00
CA GLU A 115 -9.45 16.04 6.92
C GLU A 115 -9.43 15.22 8.22
N THR A 116 -10.60 14.85 8.75
CA THR A 116 -10.70 13.99 9.94
C THR A 116 -10.06 12.62 9.70
N LEU A 117 -10.27 12.01 8.53
CA LEU A 117 -9.61 10.74 8.19
C LEU A 117 -8.09 10.92 8.11
N CYS A 118 -7.62 12.00 7.49
CA CYS A 118 -6.19 12.30 7.40
C CYS A 118 -5.53 12.50 8.77
N GLU A 119 -6.19 13.24 9.67
CA GLU A 119 -5.72 13.40 11.06
C GLU A 119 -5.65 12.07 11.82
N LYS A 120 -6.67 11.25 11.69
CA LYS A 120 -6.70 9.90 12.28
C LYS A 120 -5.64 9.00 11.66
N MET A 121 -5.45 9.07 10.33
CA MET A 121 -4.39 8.32 9.65
C MET A 121 -3.00 8.71 10.18
N ARG A 122 -2.73 10.00 10.44
CA ARG A 122 -1.50 10.44 11.11
C ARG A 122 -1.32 9.82 12.50
N THR A 123 -2.41 9.58 13.21
CA THR A 123 -2.36 8.88 14.51
C THR A 123 -2.01 7.41 14.32
N LEU A 124 -2.62 6.74 13.35
CA LEU A 124 -2.32 5.34 13.03
C LEU A 124 -0.88 5.15 12.55
N VAL A 125 -0.39 6.06 11.71
CA VAL A 125 1.00 6.04 11.20
C VAL A 125 2.04 6.13 12.33
N ARG A 126 1.72 6.72 13.49
CA ARG A 126 2.63 6.74 14.67
C ARG A 126 2.83 5.36 15.30
N GLU A 127 1.88 4.46 15.11
CA GLU A 127 1.98 3.08 15.58
C GLU A 127 2.68 2.17 14.56
N ALA A 128 2.97 2.69 13.35
CA ALA A 128 3.56 1.90 12.27
C ALA A 128 5.07 1.69 12.46
N THR A 129 5.53 0.49 12.13
CA THR A 129 6.94 0.17 11.90
C THR A 129 7.37 0.67 10.51
N VAL A 130 6.50 0.45 9.52
CA VAL A 130 6.71 0.79 8.10
C VAL A 130 5.44 1.41 7.52
N ILE A 131 5.59 2.40 6.65
CA ILE A 131 4.48 2.91 5.84
C ILE A 131 4.79 2.83 4.34
N THR A 132 3.73 2.72 3.51
CA THR A 132 3.86 2.55 2.06
C THR A 132 3.06 3.59 1.26
N PRO A 133 3.21 4.89 1.54
CA PRO A 133 2.45 5.91 0.83
C PRO A 133 2.90 6.01 -0.63
N ASN A 134 1.97 6.34 -1.54
CA ASN A 134 2.34 6.99 -2.79
C ASN A 134 2.73 8.46 -2.52
N LEU A 135 3.21 9.17 -3.56
CA LEU A 135 3.66 10.57 -3.39
C LEU A 135 2.53 11.48 -2.88
N THR A 136 1.31 11.31 -3.35
CA THR A 136 0.13 12.09 -2.91
C THR A 136 -0.13 11.88 -1.42
N GLU A 137 -0.14 10.65 -0.98
CA GLU A 137 -0.36 10.26 0.41
C GLU A 137 0.77 10.73 1.33
N ALA A 138 2.02 10.65 0.88
CA ALA A 138 3.17 11.19 1.61
C ALA A 138 3.01 12.69 1.88
N LEU A 139 2.59 13.45 0.87
CA LEU A 139 2.35 14.88 0.99
C LEU A 139 1.09 15.21 1.80
N LEU A 140 0.02 14.40 1.72
CA LEU A 140 -1.16 14.54 2.58
C LEU A 140 -0.79 14.35 4.06
N LEU A 141 0.02 13.36 4.39
CA LEU A 141 0.49 13.12 5.75
C LEU A 141 1.32 14.30 6.29
N LEU A 142 2.13 14.93 5.45
CA LEU A 142 2.94 16.07 5.84
C LEU A 142 2.15 17.37 5.93
N TYR A 143 1.35 17.70 4.91
CA TYR A 143 0.88 19.06 4.68
C TYR A 143 -0.65 19.20 4.61
N GLY A 144 -1.42 18.10 4.63
CA GLY A 144 -2.87 18.12 4.36
C GLY A 144 -3.19 18.36 2.88
N GLU A 145 -4.46 18.51 2.55
CA GLU A 145 -4.91 18.55 1.15
C GLU A 145 -4.41 19.78 0.39
N GLU A 146 -4.53 20.97 0.98
CA GLU A 146 -4.07 22.21 0.33
C GLU A 146 -2.56 22.21 0.09
N GLY A 147 -1.77 21.88 1.13
CA GLY A 147 -0.32 21.83 1.01
C GLY A 147 0.15 20.70 0.08
N MET A 148 -0.55 19.58 0.02
CA MET A 148 -0.28 18.51 -0.96
C MET A 148 -0.43 19.04 -2.39
N LYS A 149 -1.53 19.73 -2.71
CA LYS A 149 -1.77 20.30 -4.06
C LYS A 149 -0.68 21.30 -4.46
N GLU A 150 -0.29 22.21 -3.55
CA GLU A 150 0.79 23.16 -3.77
C GLU A 150 2.14 22.47 -4.04
N ARG A 151 2.48 21.46 -3.22
CA ARG A 151 3.73 20.70 -3.37
C ARG A 151 3.74 19.86 -4.65
N MET A 152 2.64 19.18 -4.99
CA MET A 152 2.53 18.42 -6.25
C MET A 152 2.79 19.31 -7.46
N LYS A 153 2.21 20.53 -7.49
CA LYS A 153 2.47 21.50 -8.54
C LYS A 153 3.93 21.92 -8.59
N ALA A 154 4.55 22.20 -7.44
CA ALA A 154 5.96 22.56 -7.41
C ALA A 154 6.88 21.42 -7.90
N LEU A 155 6.56 20.17 -7.54
CA LEU A 155 7.33 18.99 -7.96
C LEU A 155 7.19 18.70 -9.47
N SER A 156 6.04 19.00 -10.09
CA SER A 156 5.81 18.74 -11.52
C SER A 156 6.73 19.53 -12.47
N ASP A 157 7.27 20.64 -12.00
CA ASP A 157 8.13 21.54 -12.79
C ASP A 157 9.65 21.24 -12.58
N MET A 158 9.97 20.24 -11.75
CA MET A 158 11.36 19.93 -11.39
C MET A 158 12.01 18.95 -12.35
N GLU A 159 13.33 19.13 -12.57
CA GLU A 159 14.15 18.13 -13.22
C GLU A 159 14.25 16.85 -12.37
N GLU A 160 14.39 15.67 -13.01
CA GLU A 160 14.38 14.35 -12.36
C GLU A 160 15.28 14.30 -11.11
N THR A 161 16.53 14.74 -11.21
CA THR A 161 17.48 14.67 -10.08
C THR A 161 16.99 15.49 -8.88
N GLN A 162 16.41 16.65 -9.13
CA GLN A 162 15.86 17.50 -8.07
C GLN A 162 14.58 16.90 -7.48
N LEU A 163 13.70 16.37 -8.34
CA LEU A 163 12.47 15.68 -7.93
C LEU A 163 12.77 14.52 -6.98
N LEU A 164 13.69 13.63 -7.35
CA LEU A 164 14.07 12.49 -6.52
C LEU A 164 14.62 12.93 -5.16
N LYS A 165 15.44 13.98 -5.12
CA LYS A 165 15.99 14.54 -3.88
C LYS A 165 14.91 15.15 -2.97
N GLU A 166 13.92 15.85 -3.55
CA GLU A 166 12.80 16.42 -2.79
C GLU A 166 11.90 15.32 -2.20
N ILE A 167 11.70 14.22 -2.94
CA ILE A 167 10.95 13.05 -2.45
C ILE A 167 11.72 12.34 -1.32
N GLU A 168 13.04 12.19 -1.44
CA GLU A 168 13.86 11.69 -0.33
C GLU A 168 13.75 12.57 0.91
N THR A 169 13.78 13.89 0.72
CA THR A 169 13.64 14.85 1.83
C THR A 169 12.28 14.69 2.52
N SER A 170 11.21 14.59 1.74
CA SER A 170 9.86 14.34 2.26
C SER A 170 9.76 12.99 2.99
N GLY A 171 10.38 11.95 2.47
CA GLY A 171 10.44 10.64 3.10
C GLY A 171 11.19 10.68 4.44
N ARG A 172 12.33 11.38 4.53
CA ARG A 172 13.08 11.57 5.78
C ARG A 172 12.30 12.38 6.81
N GLU A 173 11.57 13.41 6.37
CA GLU A 173 10.69 14.18 7.23
C GLU A 173 9.60 13.29 7.84
N LEU A 174 8.96 12.44 7.02
CA LEU A 174 7.96 11.48 7.49
C LEU A 174 8.55 10.49 8.49
N THR A 175 9.71 9.91 8.17
CA THR A 175 10.40 8.96 9.06
C THR A 175 10.70 9.59 10.42
N GLN A 176 11.22 10.80 10.43
CA GLN A 176 11.52 11.53 11.68
C GLN A 176 10.24 11.93 12.43
N ARG A 177 9.24 12.44 11.72
CA ARG A 177 7.99 12.96 12.32
C ARG A 177 7.17 11.88 13.00
N PHE A 178 7.17 10.67 12.43
CA PHE A 178 6.35 9.55 12.90
C PHE A 178 7.15 8.45 13.62
N GLY A 179 8.48 8.54 13.64
CA GLY A 179 9.32 7.54 14.32
C GLY A 179 9.41 6.19 13.62
N LEU A 180 9.36 6.18 12.28
CA LEU A 180 9.31 4.96 11.48
C LEU A 180 10.69 4.29 11.37
N GLU A 181 10.73 2.97 11.33
CA GLU A 181 11.94 2.20 11.01
C GLU A 181 12.26 2.22 9.51
N ALA A 182 11.22 2.23 8.66
CA ALA A 182 11.35 2.36 7.22
C ALA A 182 10.13 3.04 6.58
N ILE A 183 10.32 3.58 5.39
CA ILE A 183 9.25 4.07 4.52
C ILE A 183 9.51 3.64 3.08
N VAL A 184 8.47 3.25 2.38
CA VAL A 184 8.51 2.99 0.94
C VAL A 184 7.57 3.96 0.24
N ILE A 185 8.12 5.02 -0.41
CA ILE A 185 7.30 5.92 -1.23
C ILE A 185 7.17 5.30 -2.62
N THR A 186 5.95 4.97 -3.01
CA THR A 186 5.65 4.15 -4.18
C THR A 186 5.21 4.98 -5.38
N GLY A 187 5.37 4.42 -6.59
CA GLY A 187 4.72 4.91 -7.79
C GLY A 187 5.18 6.28 -8.28
N VAL A 188 6.44 6.65 -8.03
CA VAL A 188 7.03 7.90 -8.53
C VAL A 188 7.36 7.76 -10.01
N GLU A 189 6.65 8.51 -10.84
CA GLU A 189 6.92 8.54 -12.29
C GLU A 189 8.06 9.50 -12.61
N VAL A 190 9.06 9.02 -13.36
CA VAL A 190 10.19 9.81 -13.82
C VAL A 190 10.48 9.55 -15.29
N SER A 191 11.11 10.53 -15.95
CA SER A 191 11.56 10.40 -17.34
C SER A 191 12.98 9.86 -17.35
N GLY A 192 13.21 8.65 -17.87
CA GLY A 192 14.54 8.11 -17.98
C GLY A 192 15.41 8.91 -18.96
N SER A 193 16.74 8.85 -18.79
CA SER A 193 17.72 9.49 -19.68
C SER A 193 17.64 8.99 -21.14
N ASP A 194 17.04 7.83 -21.36
CA ASP A 194 16.75 7.24 -22.68
C ASP A 194 15.39 7.65 -23.25
N GLY A 195 14.68 8.59 -22.60
CA GLY A 195 13.37 9.07 -23.00
C GLY A 195 12.21 8.11 -22.65
N ARG A 196 12.47 7.00 -21.96
CA ARG A 196 11.42 6.09 -21.48
C ARG A 196 10.93 6.50 -20.11
N ALA A 197 9.61 6.46 -19.91
CA ALA A 197 9.04 6.65 -18.60
C ALA A 197 9.39 5.46 -17.68
N ARG A 198 9.76 5.75 -16.44
CA ARG A 198 10.07 4.77 -15.40
C ARG A 198 9.21 5.01 -14.17
N MET A 199 8.94 3.95 -13.44
CA MET A 199 8.33 4.00 -12.12
C MET A 199 9.40 3.73 -11.07
N GLY A 200 9.56 4.66 -10.15
CA GLY A 200 10.48 4.56 -9.02
C GLY A 200 9.74 4.27 -7.73
N ASN A 201 10.35 3.46 -6.88
CA ASN A 201 9.94 3.27 -5.50
C ASN A 201 11.15 3.62 -4.61
N LEU A 202 10.98 4.61 -3.74
CA LEU A 202 11.99 5.01 -2.78
C LEU A 202 11.87 4.13 -1.54
N VAL A 203 12.97 3.53 -1.12
CA VAL A 203 13.09 2.83 0.16
C VAL A 203 14.00 3.63 1.07
N LEU A 204 13.48 4.12 2.17
CA LEU A 204 14.29 4.67 3.25
C LEU A 204 14.24 3.71 4.42
N GLU A 205 15.39 3.15 4.78
CA GLU A 205 15.53 2.24 5.91
C GLU A 205 16.78 2.65 6.67
N LYS A 206 16.62 3.06 7.93
CA LYS A 206 17.67 3.69 8.73
C LYS A 206 18.20 4.94 8.00
N GLU A 207 19.52 5.01 7.79
CA GLU A 207 20.18 6.13 7.09
C GLU A 207 20.29 5.95 5.57
N LYS A 208 19.87 4.81 5.04
CA LYS A 208 19.98 4.50 3.61
C LYS A 208 18.77 4.95 2.83
N ALA A 209 19.02 5.48 1.65
CA ALA A 209 18.02 5.75 0.62
C ALA A 209 18.36 4.92 -0.62
N ASP A 210 17.46 4.06 -1.02
CA ASP A 210 17.59 3.22 -2.20
C ASP A 210 16.39 3.46 -3.13
N TRP A 211 16.65 3.61 -4.43
CA TRP A 211 15.62 3.70 -5.45
C TRP A 211 15.54 2.40 -6.25
N CYS A 212 14.35 1.83 -6.34
CA CYS A 212 14.04 0.66 -7.17
C CYS A 212 13.20 1.11 -8.37
N PHE A 213 13.79 1.07 -9.57
CA PHE A 213 13.12 1.50 -10.80
C PHE A 213 12.67 0.32 -11.67
N SER A 214 11.54 0.49 -12.34
CA SER A 214 11.07 -0.36 -13.44
C SER A 214 10.68 0.49 -14.65
N VAL A 215 10.66 -0.11 -15.83
CA VAL A 215 10.06 0.53 -17.00
C VAL A 215 8.56 0.71 -16.73
N LYS A 216 8.04 1.89 -17.04
CA LYS A 216 6.59 2.12 -16.97
C LYS A 216 5.94 1.49 -18.18
N GLU A 217 5.11 0.49 -17.99
CA GLU A 217 4.28 -0.12 -19.01
C GLU A 217 2.81 0.22 -18.77
N GLY A 218 2.10 0.58 -19.83
CA GLY A 218 0.68 0.87 -19.78
C GLY A 218 0.29 2.01 -18.85
N GLY A 219 -0.89 1.87 -18.29
CA GLY A 219 -1.48 2.82 -17.33
C GLY A 219 -1.33 2.40 -15.87
N SER A 220 -2.16 2.99 -15.02
CA SER A 220 -2.32 2.56 -13.62
C SER A 220 -3.38 1.46 -13.55
N TYR A 221 -3.10 0.40 -12.84
CA TYR A 221 -4.02 -0.71 -12.59
C TYR A 221 -4.42 -0.74 -11.11
N SER A 222 -5.70 -0.98 -10.87
CA SER A 222 -6.22 -1.09 -9.50
C SER A 222 -5.60 -2.30 -8.77
N GLY A 223 -5.25 -2.11 -7.50
CA GLY A 223 -4.72 -3.17 -6.63
C GLY A 223 -3.21 -3.41 -6.71
N THR A 224 -2.47 -2.71 -7.58
CA THR A 224 -0.99 -2.85 -7.65
C THR A 224 -0.31 -2.39 -6.37
N GLY A 225 -0.82 -1.31 -5.73
CA GLY A 225 -0.36 -0.87 -4.41
C GLY A 225 -0.60 -1.93 -3.34
N ASP A 226 -1.80 -2.50 -3.29
CA ASP A 226 -2.15 -3.59 -2.37
C ASP A 226 -1.26 -4.83 -2.53
N LEU A 227 -0.95 -5.22 -3.78
CA LEU A 227 -0.06 -6.34 -4.08
C LEU A 227 1.36 -6.05 -3.59
N LEU A 228 1.88 -4.84 -3.85
CA LEU A 228 3.18 -4.39 -3.36
C LEU A 228 3.21 -4.41 -1.82
N ALA A 229 2.27 -3.74 -1.16
CA ALA A 229 2.19 -3.70 0.30
C ALA A 229 2.07 -5.09 0.94
N SER A 230 1.39 -6.04 0.25
CA SER A 230 1.30 -7.44 0.69
C SER A 230 2.66 -8.15 0.67
N VAL A 231 3.48 -7.91 -0.37
CA VAL A 231 4.86 -8.44 -0.43
C VAL A 231 5.70 -7.85 0.70
N LEU A 232 5.61 -6.53 0.92
CA LEU A 232 6.37 -5.84 1.97
C LEU A 232 5.97 -6.33 3.36
N SER A 233 4.66 -6.47 3.62
CA SER A 233 4.13 -6.96 4.88
C SER A 233 4.61 -8.38 5.21
N ALA A 234 4.52 -9.29 4.26
CA ALA A 234 5.00 -10.66 4.44
C ALA A 234 6.54 -10.73 4.61
N GLY A 235 7.27 -9.94 3.84
CA GLY A 235 8.72 -9.84 3.94
C GLY A 235 9.18 -9.30 5.29
N MET A 236 8.51 -8.27 5.79
CA MET A 236 8.77 -7.65 7.09
C MET A 236 8.65 -8.67 8.23
N VAL A 237 7.56 -9.42 8.28
CA VAL A 237 7.35 -10.49 9.28
C VAL A 237 8.41 -11.58 9.18
N ARG A 238 8.94 -11.85 7.99
CA ARG A 238 10.01 -12.83 7.75
C ARG A 238 11.42 -12.27 8.02
N GLY A 239 11.56 -11.00 8.39
CA GLY A 239 12.85 -10.35 8.60
C GLY A 239 13.64 -10.11 7.31
N ILE A 240 12.98 -10.03 6.15
CA ILE A 240 13.61 -9.75 4.86
C ILE A 240 13.85 -8.23 4.76
N PRO A 241 15.06 -7.76 4.35
CA PRO A 241 15.32 -6.34 4.17
C PRO A 241 14.31 -5.69 3.23
N MET A 242 13.83 -4.49 3.58
CA MET A 242 12.74 -3.81 2.85
C MET A 242 13.10 -3.57 1.38
N LYS A 243 14.34 -3.22 1.08
CA LYS A 243 14.83 -3.10 -0.30
C LYS A 243 14.65 -4.38 -1.10
N ALA A 244 15.02 -5.54 -0.55
CA ALA A 244 14.87 -6.82 -1.25
C ALA A 244 13.38 -7.15 -1.49
N CYS A 245 12.50 -6.80 -0.55
CA CYS A 245 11.06 -6.94 -0.72
C CYS A 245 10.54 -6.07 -1.88
N VAL A 246 10.99 -4.80 -1.97
CA VAL A 246 10.58 -3.89 -3.05
C VAL A 246 11.12 -4.37 -4.40
N GLU A 247 12.39 -4.79 -4.49
CA GLU A 247 12.96 -5.34 -5.72
C GLU A 247 12.16 -6.57 -6.21
N LYS A 248 11.79 -7.45 -5.29
CA LYS A 248 10.97 -8.63 -5.61
C LYS A 248 9.54 -8.26 -6.01
N ALA A 249 8.92 -7.28 -5.33
CA ALA A 249 7.61 -6.78 -5.70
C ALA A 249 7.60 -6.13 -7.10
N VAL A 250 8.65 -5.39 -7.44
CA VAL A 250 8.83 -4.78 -8.78
C VAL A 250 8.95 -5.86 -9.86
N GLU A 251 9.74 -6.93 -9.62
CA GLU A 251 9.85 -8.07 -10.54
C GLU A 251 8.48 -8.76 -10.74
N PHE A 252 7.80 -9.06 -9.64
CA PHE A 252 6.49 -9.70 -9.62
C PHE A 252 5.43 -8.89 -10.35
N LEU A 253 5.32 -7.59 -10.03
CA LEU A 253 4.34 -6.69 -10.63
C LEU A 253 4.68 -6.37 -12.09
N GLY A 254 5.95 -6.27 -12.44
CA GLY A 254 6.39 -6.01 -13.81
C GLY A 254 5.82 -7.03 -14.79
N GLY A 255 5.97 -8.32 -14.50
CA GLY A 255 5.38 -9.38 -15.32
C GLY A 255 3.84 -9.32 -15.37
N ALA A 256 3.20 -9.08 -14.22
CA ALA A 256 1.75 -9.01 -14.14
C ALA A 256 1.15 -7.81 -14.91
N ILE A 257 1.84 -6.66 -14.89
CA ILE A 257 1.45 -5.46 -15.63
C ILE A 257 1.68 -5.68 -17.13
N HIS A 258 2.82 -6.24 -17.52
CA HIS A 258 3.13 -6.56 -18.91
C HIS A 258 2.02 -7.38 -19.56
N ASP A 259 1.62 -8.46 -18.91
CA ASP A 259 0.52 -9.29 -19.41
C ASP A 259 -0.84 -8.58 -19.45
N ALA A 260 -1.12 -7.74 -18.46
CA ALA A 260 -2.35 -6.96 -18.45
C ALA A 260 -2.42 -5.98 -19.64
N VAL A 261 -1.27 -5.38 -20.01
CA VAL A 261 -1.12 -4.51 -21.19
C VAL A 261 -1.32 -5.31 -22.47
N GLU A 262 -0.61 -6.43 -22.64
CA GLU A 262 -0.70 -7.29 -23.84
C GLU A 262 -2.13 -7.84 -24.06
N GLU A 263 -2.85 -8.13 -22.98
CA GLU A 263 -4.21 -8.64 -23.05
C GLU A 263 -5.28 -7.55 -23.14
N GLY A 264 -4.90 -6.26 -23.07
CA GLY A 264 -5.85 -5.15 -23.05
C GLY A 264 -6.80 -5.20 -21.86
N THR A 265 -6.30 -5.63 -20.69
CA THR A 265 -7.11 -5.73 -19.46
C THR A 265 -7.57 -4.35 -19.01
N ASP A 266 -8.86 -4.20 -18.66
CA ASP A 266 -9.38 -2.96 -18.09
C ASP A 266 -8.65 -2.63 -16.77
N ARG A 267 -8.29 -1.35 -16.57
CA ARG A 267 -7.56 -0.91 -15.37
C ARG A 267 -8.26 -1.30 -14.07
N ASN A 268 -9.58 -1.34 -14.08
CA ASN A 268 -10.39 -1.66 -12.91
C ASN A 268 -10.46 -3.17 -12.64
N ASP A 269 -10.13 -4.01 -13.62
CA ASP A 269 -10.01 -5.47 -13.46
C ASP A 269 -8.68 -5.86 -12.78
N GLY A 270 -7.75 -4.90 -12.60
CA GLY A 270 -6.43 -5.12 -12.01
C GLY A 270 -5.46 -5.84 -12.95
N VAL A 271 -4.39 -6.40 -12.39
CA VAL A 271 -3.34 -7.10 -13.13
C VAL A 271 -3.44 -8.62 -13.01
N CYS A 272 -2.76 -9.34 -13.90
CA CYS A 272 -2.80 -10.79 -14.04
C CYS A 272 -1.67 -11.44 -13.25
N PHE A 273 -1.70 -11.33 -11.94
CA PHE A 273 -0.60 -11.66 -11.05
C PHE A 273 -0.45 -13.14 -10.71
N GLU A 274 -1.51 -13.96 -10.85
CA GLU A 274 -1.56 -15.32 -10.32
C GLU A 274 -0.45 -16.23 -10.85
N LYS A 275 -0.09 -16.10 -12.12
CA LYS A 275 0.98 -16.88 -12.72
C LYS A 275 2.39 -16.46 -12.28
N TYR A 276 2.50 -15.29 -11.65
CA TYR A 276 3.77 -14.75 -11.15
C TYR A 276 3.98 -15.02 -9.65
N LEU A 277 3.00 -15.62 -8.93
CA LEU A 277 3.13 -15.93 -7.50
C LEU A 277 4.35 -16.82 -7.19
N GLY A 278 4.78 -17.64 -8.14
CA GLY A 278 5.99 -18.45 -8.00
C GLY A 278 7.28 -17.65 -7.79
N ILE A 279 7.34 -16.39 -8.25
CA ILE A 279 8.47 -15.48 -8.01
C ILE A 279 8.63 -15.19 -6.52
N LEU A 280 7.51 -15.06 -5.81
CA LEU A 280 7.47 -14.70 -4.39
C LEU A 280 7.89 -15.85 -3.46
N THR A 281 7.87 -17.08 -3.93
CA THR A 281 8.30 -18.25 -3.12
C THR A 281 9.81 -18.36 -2.98
N GLN A 282 10.58 -17.54 -3.72
CA GLN A 282 12.05 -17.60 -3.82
C GLN A 282 12.75 -16.46 -3.05
N ILE A 283 12.04 -15.71 -2.25
CA ILE A 283 12.59 -14.62 -1.45
C ILE A 283 12.83 -15.04 0.01
#